data_8fcf01525ba7c551b3ab56823387280d
#
_entry.id   8fcf01525ba7c551b3ab56823387280d
#
_cell.length_a   1.000
_cell.length_b   1.000
_cell.length_c   1.000
_cell.angle_alpha   90.00
_cell.angle_beta   90.00
_cell.angle_gamma   90.00
#
_symmetry.space_group_name_H-M   'P 1'
#
loop_
_entity.id
_entity.type
_entity.pdbx_description
1 polymer ?
#
loop_
_entity_poly.entity_id
_entity_poly.type
_entity_poly.pdbx_seq_one_letter_code
_entity_poly.pdbx_strand_id
1 'polypeptide(L)'
;QLNFKIEDKTLNSIQKNASRIKIVAQERITEELNKIILSDNPSIGFKLLDKTTILPLIFSEFQELKGIEIIDGKSHKDNFYHTLNVLDNILPFSKGNLWLRWAVLLHDIAKPKTKRYNKKQGWTFHGHEDKGAKMVPSIFKKLKLPLDEKMKYVQKLVFLHLRPISLTNEKITDAALRRLLFEAGDDLEDLMLLCQSDITSKNMEKKQLYLKRFELVKNK
;
A
#
# COMPACT_ATOMS: atom_id res chain seq x y z
N GLN A 1 -1.85 19.81 -3.87
CA GLN A 1 -0.98 20.76 -3.17
C GLN A 1 -1.58 22.17 -3.12
N LEU A 2 -2.05 22.69 -4.26
CA LEU A 2 -2.53 24.08 -4.36
C LEU A 2 -4.06 24.22 -4.28
N ASN A 3 -4.76 23.12 -4.07
CA ASN A 3 -6.23 23.07 -4.00
C ASN A 3 -6.94 23.61 -5.24
N PHE A 4 -6.28 23.60 -6.40
CA PHE A 4 -6.83 24.07 -7.67
C PHE A 4 -7.73 22.99 -8.29
N LYS A 5 -8.83 23.45 -8.89
CA LYS A 5 -9.67 22.58 -9.72
C LYS A 5 -9.11 22.58 -11.16
N ILE A 6 -8.89 21.38 -11.70
CA ILE A 6 -8.51 21.25 -13.11
C ILE A 6 -9.75 21.47 -13.97
N GLU A 7 -9.65 22.34 -14.98
CA GLU A 7 -10.71 22.56 -15.94
C GLU A 7 -11.01 21.29 -16.73
N ASP A 8 -12.28 21.01 -17.00
CA ASP A 8 -12.71 19.77 -17.66
C ASP A 8 -12.10 19.58 -19.06
N LYS A 9 -11.95 20.67 -19.83
CA LYS A 9 -11.28 20.64 -21.14
C LYS A 9 -9.82 20.23 -21.01
N THR A 10 -9.12 20.77 -20.01
CA THR A 10 -7.73 20.40 -19.69
C THR A 10 -7.63 18.94 -19.27
N LEU A 11 -8.52 18.47 -18.39
CA LEU A 11 -8.53 17.08 -17.93
C LEU A 11 -8.77 16.12 -19.11
N ASN A 12 -9.73 16.42 -20.00
CA ASN A 12 -10.00 15.63 -21.20
C ASN A 12 -8.80 15.63 -22.16
N SER A 13 -8.10 16.77 -22.29
CA SER A 13 -6.90 16.87 -23.12
C SER A 13 -5.74 16.03 -22.56
N ILE A 14 -5.56 15.98 -21.23
CA ILE A 14 -4.60 15.10 -20.57
C ILE A 14 -4.91 13.66 -20.90
N GLN A 15 -6.18 13.25 -20.74
CA GLN A 15 -6.60 11.87 -21.01
C GLN A 15 -6.37 11.47 -22.48
N LYS A 16 -6.73 12.32 -23.44
CA LYS A 16 -6.50 12.08 -24.88
C LYS A 16 -5.02 11.94 -25.22
N ASN A 17 -4.14 12.62 -24.51
CA ASN A 17 -2.69 12.64 -24.73
C ASN A 17 -1.91 11.74 -23.74
N ALA A 18 -2.59 10.93 -22.92
CA ALA A 18 -1.96 10.14 -21.86
C ALA A 18 -0.79 9.28 -22.38
N SER A 19 -0.92 8.69 -23.58
CA SER A 19 0.12 7.85 -24.18
C SER A 19 1.46 8.57 -24.41
N ARG A 20 1.45 9.90 -24.51
CA ARG A 20 2.68 10.71 -24.66
C ARG A 20 3.58 10.68 -23.42
N ILE A 21 3.06 10.24 -22.26
CA ILE A 21 3.89 10.05 -21.06
C ILE A 21 5.06 9.08 -21.30
N LYS A 22 4.93 8.17 -22.28
CA LYS A 22 5.98 7.22 -22.64
C LYS A 22 7.26 7.83 -23.21
N ILE A 23 7.20 9.10 -23.68
CA ILE A 23 8.38 9.86 -24.14
C ILE A 23 9.14 10.51 -22.97
N VAL A 24 8.55 10.60 -21.79
CA VAL A 24 9.19 11.17 -20.61
C VAL A 24 10.11 10.15 -19.97
N ALA A 25 11.31 10.56 -19.59
CA ALA A 25 12.26 9.71 -18.87
C ALA A 25 11.64 9.20 -17.57
N GLN A 26 11.86 7.91 -17.29
CA GLN A 26 11.26 7.25 -16.12
C GLN A 26 11.67 7.92 -14.80
N GLU A 27 12.89 8.43 -14.72
CA GLU A 27 13.40 9.16 -13.56
C GLU A 27 12.55 10.38 -13.23
N ARG A 28 12.16 11.15 -14.25
CA ARG A 28 11.29 12.32 -14.07
C ARG A 28 9.88 11.93 -13.64
N ILE A 29 9.35 10.85 -14.20
CA ILE A 29 8.05 10.31 -13.77
C ILE A 29 8.11 9.91 -12.29
N THR A 30 9.19 9.27 -11.87
CA THR A 30 9.38 8.83 -10.49
C THR A 30 9.55 9.99 -9.53
N GLU A 31 10.27 11.04 -9.92
CA GLU A 31 10.35 12.28 -9.13
C GLU A 31 8.97 12.88 -8.86
N GLU A 32 8.13 12.96 -9.89
CA GLU A 32 6.75 13.49 -9.73
C GLU A 32 5.87 12.53 -8.89
N LEU A 33 6.00 11.21 -9.04
CA LEU A 33 5.33 10.24 -8.18
C LEU A 33 5.75 10.44 -6.71
N ASN A 34 7.03 10.62 -6.44
CA ASN A 34 7.53 10.88 -5.09
C ASN A 34 6.95 12.17 -4.49
N LYS A 35 6.82 13.23 -5.30
CA LYS A 35 6.15 14.48 -4.86
C LYS A 35 4.67 14.26 -4.54
N ILE A 36 3.96 13.46 -5.35
CA ILE A 36 2.56 13.07 -5.07
C ILE A 36 2.50 12.31 -3.74
N ILE A 37 3.35 11.30 -3.55
CA ILE A 37 3.40 10.47 -2.34
C ILE A 37 3.70 11.32 -1.10
N LEU A 38 4.56 12.33 -1.21
CA LEU A 38 4.93 13.23 -0.11
C LEU A 38 3.93 14.36 0.15
N SER A 39 2.95 14.56 -0.74
CA SER A 39 1.94 15.62 -0.55
C SER A 39 1.01 15.33 0.65
N ASP A 40 0.24 16.35 1.05
CA ASP A 40 -0.73 16.24 2.15
C ASP A 40 -1.98 15.44 1.78
N ASN A 41 -2.22 15.20 0.49
CA ASN A 41 -3.38 14.47 -0.02
C ASN A 41 -2.97 13.56 -1.19
N PRO A 42 -2.12 12.55 -0.98
CA PRO A 42 -1.56 11.73 -2.05
C PRO A 42 -2.64 10.92 -2.80
N SER A 43 -3.70 10.51 -2.12
CA SER A 43 -4.80 9.78 -2.75
C SER A 43 -5.47 10.55 -3.88
N ILE A 44 -5.55 11.89 -3.79
CA ILE A 44 -6.09 12.74 -4.84
C ILE A 44 -5.23 12.63 -6.10
N GLY A 45 -3.90 12.68 -5.95
CA GLY A 45 -2.97 12.54 -7.06
C GLY A 45 -3.10 11.20 -7.78
N PHE A 46 -3.13 10.10 -7.04
CA PHE A 46 -3.34 8.76 -7.62
C PHE A 46 -4.71 8.60 -8.31
N LYS A 47 -5.78 9.14 -7.72
CA LYS A 47 -7.12 9.15 -8.35
C LYS A 47 -7.13 9.97 -9.65
N LEU A 48 -6.38 11.06 -9.73
CA LEU A 48 -6.23 11.84 -10.95
C LEU A 48 -5.42 11.08 -12.02
N LEU A 49 -4.33 10.41 -11.64
CA LEU A 49 -3.56 9.55 -12.54
C LEU A 49 -4.40 8.40 -13.10
N ASP A 50 -5.25 7.79 -12.28
CA ASP A 50 -6.20 6.77 -12.69
C ASP A 50 -7.27 7.35 -13.65
N LYS A 51 -7.92 8.45 -13.26
CA LYS A 51 -8.95 9.13 -14.07
C LYS A 51 -8.43 9.54 -15.44
N THR A 52 -7.19 9.99 -15.53
CA THR A 52 -6.54 10.41 -16.78
C THR A 52 -5.90 9.27 -17.57
N THR A 53 -6.04 8.04 -17.13
CA THR A 53 -5.47 6.83 -17.75
C THR A 53 -3.94 6.84 -17.85
N ILE A 54 -3.27 7.70 -17.07
CA ILE A 54 -1.82 7.75 -16.98
C ILE A 54 -1.30 6.63 -16.07
N LEU A 55 -2.01 6.31 -14.99
CA LEU A 55 -1.55 5.33 -13.99
C LEU A 55 -1.16 3.98 -14.60
N PRO A 56 -1.96 3.32 -15.45
CA PRO A 56 -1.59 2.04 -16.04
C PRO A 56 -0.35 2.11 -16.94
N LEU A 57 -0.01 3.29 -17.45
CA LEU A 57 1.15 3.49 -18.32
C LEU A 57 2.45 3.63 -17.53
N ILE A 58 2.40 4.15 -16.32
CA ILE A 58 3.57 4.43 -15.49
C ILE A 58 3.73 3.44 -14.34
N PHE A 59 2.63 2.91 -13.78
CA PHE A 59 2.63 2.02 -12.64
C PHE A 59 1.50 0.96 -12.76
N SER A 60 1.62 0.08 -13.73
CA SER A 60 0.62 -0.94 -14.07
C SER A 60 0.30 -1.87 -12.91
N GLU A 61 1.31 -2.26 -12.11
CA GLU A 61 1.13 -3.17 -10.97
C GLU A 61 0.19 -2.55 -9.92
N PHE A 62 0.25 -1.24 -9.71
CA PHE A 62 -0.65 -0.55 -8.79
C PHE A 62 -2.06 -0.42 -9.37
N GLN A 63 -2.18 -0.24 -10.68
CA GLN A 63 -3.47 -0.24 -11.37
C GLN A 63 -4.19 -1.60 -11.28
N GLU A 64 -3.47 -2.72 -11.28
CA GLU A 64 -4.03 -4.07 -11.13
C GLU A 64 -4.78 -4.27 -9.80
N LEU A 65 -4.51 -3.44 -8.77
CA LEU A 65 -5.26 -3.48 -7.49
C LEU A 65 -6.71 -3.05 -7.63
N LYS A 66 -7.06 -2.33 -8.71
CA LYS A 66 -8.38 -1.75 -8.90
C LYS A 66 -9.37 -2.78 -9.41
N GLY A 67 -10.56 -2.73 -8.84
CA GLY A 67 -11.69 -3.54 -9.27
C GLY A 67 -12.24 -4.43 -8.16
N ILE A 68 -13.48 -4.82 -8.35
CA ILE A 68 -14.22 -5.70 -7.44
C ILE A 68 -14.81 -6.83 -8.27
N GLU A 69 -14.62 -8.05 -7.83
CA GLU A 69 -15.28 -9.21 -8.39
C GLU A 69 -16.31 -9.75 -7.42
N ILE A 70 -17.44 -10.21 -7.96
CA ILE A 70 -18.54 -10.80 -7.20
C ILE A 70 -18.77 -12.21 -7.72
N ILE A 71 -18.63 -13.21 -6.84
CA ILE A 71 -18.94 -14.61 -7.11
C ILE A 71 -19.83 -15.10 -5.97
N ASP A 72 -20.95 -15.77 -6.31
CA ASP A 72 -21.92 -16.28 -5.34
C ASP A 72 -22.37 -15.21 -4.31
N GLY A 73 -22.56 -13.96 -4.75
CA GLY A 73 -22.92 -12.84 -3.89
C GLY A 73 -21.82 -12.34 -2.93
N LYS A 74 -20.63 -12.92 -2.97
CA LYS A 74 -19.50 -12.52 -2.15
C LYS A 74 -18.55 -11.64 -2.96
N SER A 75 -18.27 -10.43 -2.46
CA SER A 75 -17.32 -9.50 -3.05
C SER A 75 -16.07 -9.35 -2.17
N HIS A 76 -14.98 -8.85 -2.73
CA HIS A 76 -13.84 -8.36 -1.99
C HIS A 76 -13.80 -6.83 -2.01
N LYS A 77 -12.98 -6.22 -1.15
CA LYS A 77 -12.72 -4.78 -1.20
C LYS A 77 -11.98 -4.43 -2.50
N ASP A 78 -12.21 -3.23 -3.03
CA ASP A 78 -11.32 -2.65 -4.02
C ASP A 78 -9.98 -2.30 -3.35
N ASN A 79 -8.94 -3.06 -3.71
CA ASN A 79 -7.64 -2.92 -3.05
C ASN A 79 -6.93 -1.62 -3.44
N PHE A 80 -7.22 -1.03 -4.60
CA PHE A 80 -6.69 0.27 -5.01
C PHE A 80 -7.17 1.38 -4.06
N TYR A 81 -8.48 1.50 -3.88
CA TYR A 81 -9.03 2.51 -2.97
C TYR A 81 -8.70 2.22 -1.52
N HIS A 82 -8.61 0.94 -1.13
CA HIS A 82 -8.13 0.56 0.19
C HIS A 82 -6.71 1.07 0.44
N THR A 83 -5.77 0.78 -0.46
CA THR A 83 -4.37 1.21 -0.33
C THR A 83 -4.25 2.74 -0.29
N LEU A 84 -5.05 3.46 -1.07
CA LEU A 84 -5.08 4.92 -1.01
C LEU A 84 -5.57 5.45 0.34
N ASN A 85 -6.57 4.80 0.95
CA ASN A 85 -7.02 5.16 2.29
C ASN A 85 -5.95 4.88 3.35
N VAL A 86 -5.21 3.77 3.23
CA VAL A 86 -4.08 3.47 4.12
C VAL A 86 -2.99 4.51 3.96
N LEU A 87 -2.72 4.96 2.73
CA LEU A 87 -1.74 6.00 2.44
C LEU A 87 -2.14 7.34 3.07
N ASP A 88 -3.42 7.71 3.04
CA ASP A 88 -3.88 8.93 3.71
C ASP A 88 -3.83 8.77 5.26
N ASN A 89 -4.13 7.57 5.78
CA ASN A 89 -4.11 7.30 7.23
C ASN A 89 -2.69 7.37 7.84
N ILE A 90 -1.63 7.05 7.07
CA ILE A 90 -0.25 7.08 7.58
C ILE A 90 0.35 8.48 7.68
N LEU A 91 -0.26 9.48 7.00
CA LEU A 91 0.32 10.83 6.90
C LEU A 91 0.68 11.47 8.23
N PRO A 92 -0.19 11.45 9.27
CA PRO A 92 0.12 12.08 10.55
C PRO A 92 1.34 11.46 11.26
N PHE A 93 1.64 10.20 10.95
CA PHE A 93 2.66 9.41 11.62
C PHE A 93 3.96 9.31 10.84
N SER A 94 3.90 9.37 9.52
CA SER A 94 5.04 9.12 8.64
C SER A 94 6.09 10.23 8.63
N LYS A 95 5.79 11.42 9.21
CA LYS A 95 6.73 12.56 9.32
C LYS A 95 7.50 12.85 8.01
N GLY A 96 6.89 12.64 6.86
CA GLY A 96 7.53 12.81 5.55
C GLY A 96 8.47 11.66 5.13
N ASN A 97 8.47 10.52 5.83
CA ASN A 97 9.25 9.35 5.42
C ASN A 97 8.68 8.77 4.11
N LEU A 98 9.35 9.06 3.00
CA LEU A 98 8.98 8.61 1.66
C LEU A 98 8.94 7.08 1.56
N TRP A 99 9.89 6.39 2.19
CA TRP A 99 10.03 4.95 2.04
C TRP A 99 8.97 4.18 2.84
N LEU A 100 8.55 4.71 3.98
CA LEU A 100 7.39 4.19 4.70
C LEU A 100 6.11 4.35 3.85
N ARG A 101 5.92 5.49 3.18
CA ARG A 101 4.78 5.70 2.28
C ARG A 101 4.84 4.79 1.03
N TRP A 102 6.04 4.49 0.50
CA TRP A 102 6.22 3.45 -0.52
C TRP A 102 5.89 2.05 0.00
N ALA A 103 6.27 1.71 1.23
CA ALA A 103 5.88 0.43 1.83
C ALA A 103 4.35 0.32 1.95
N VAL A 104 3.67 1.40 2.33
CA VAL A 104 2.19 1.48 2.32
C VAL A 104 1.63 1.22 0.92
N LEU A 105 2.16 1.85 -0.12
CA LEU A 105 1.67 1.66 -1.49
C LEU A 105 1.85 0.21 -1.98
N LEU A 106 2.88 -0.48 -1.49
CA LEU A 106 3.25 -1.80 -1.97
C LEU A 106 2.81 -2.95 -1.06
N HIS A 107 2.27 -2.71 0.15
CA HIS A 107 1.96 -3.77 1.11
C HIS A 107 1.02 -4.83 0.51
N ASP A 108 0.05 -4.42 -0.26
CA ASP A 108 -0.98 -5.26 -0.87
C ASP A 108 -0.76 -5.53 -2.37
N ILE A 109 0.39 -5.14 -2.94
CA ILE A 109 0.63 -5.12 -4.39
C ILE A 109 0.47 -6.48 -5.08
N ALA A 110 0.62 -7.57 -4.34
CA ALA A 110 0.47 -8.92 -4.88
C ALA A 110 -0.93 -9.52 -4.71
N LYS A 111 -1.90 -8.81 -4.12
CA LYS A 111 -3.28 -9.32 -3.96
C LYS A 111 -3.91 -9.76 -5.29
N PRO A 112 -3.78 -9.03 -6.41
CA PRO A 112 -4.31 -9.50 -7.70
C PRO A 112 -3.72 -10.85 -8.13
N LYS A 113 -2.44 -11.09 -7.84
CA LYS A 113 -1.70 -12.30 -8.24
C LYS A 113 -1.89 -13.49 -7.29
N THR A 114 -2.48 -13.27 -6.11
CA THR A 114 -2.77 -14.30 -5.10
C THR A 114 -4.25 -14.49 -4.84
N LYS A 115 -5.07 -13.70 -5.50
CA LYS A 115 -6.52 -13.75 -5.40
C LYS A 115 -7.07 -15.12 -5.79
N ARG A 116 -7.88 -15.72 -4.90
CA ARG A 116 -8.59 -16.98 -5.14
C ARG A 116 -9.97 -16.92 -4.52
N TYR A 117 -10.91 -17.58 -5.15
CA TYR A 117 -12.27 -17.74 -4.61
C TYR A 117 -12.44 -19.15 -4.03
N ASN A 118 -12.99 -19.23 -2.84
CA ASN A 118 -13.39 -20.46 -2.17
C ASN A 118 -14.86 -20.36 -1.77
N LYS A 119 -15.69 -21.37 -2.11
CA LYS A 119 -17.12 -21.35 -1.80
C LYS A 119 -17.44 -21.16 -0.32
N LYS A 120 -16.65 -21.74 0.58
CA LYS A 120 -16.84 -21.63 2.04
C LYS A 120 -16.38 -20.28 2.58
N GLN A 121 -15.15 -19.86 2.24
CA GLN A 121 -14.49 -18.68 2.83
C GLN A 121 -14.72 -17.39 2.02
N GLY A 122 -15.12 -17.49 0.75
CA GLY A 122 -15.17 -16.36 -0.19
C GLY A 122 -13.78 -16.07 -0.78
N TRP A 123 -13.49 -14.79 -0.97
CA TRP A 123 -12.24 -14.34 -1.54
C TRP A 123 -11.09 -14.45 -0.53
N THR A 124 -9.96 -14.99 -0.97
CA THR A 124 -8.73 -15.14 -0.19
C THR A 124 -7.52 -14.62 -0.97
N PHE A 125 -6.48 -14.18 -0.24
CA PHE A 125 -5.27 -13.57 -0.80
C PHE A 125 -4.01 -14.11 -0.11
N HIS A 126 -4.00 -15.39 0.27
CA HIS A 126 -2.90 -15.99 1.04
C HIS A 126 -1.55 -15.85 0.33
N GLY A 127 -0.53 -15.49 1.09
CA GLY A 127 0.84 -15.34 0.62
C GLY A 127 1.10 -14.07 -0.21
N HIS A 128 0.18 -13.08 -0.16
CA HIS A 128 0.41 -11.82 -0.88
C HIS A 128 1.57 -11.02 -0.27
N GLU A 129 1.84 -11.16 1.02
CA GLU A 129 2.98 -10.55 1.71
C GLU A 129 4.32 -11.06 1.16
N ASP A 130 4.48 -12.38 1.02
CA ASP A 130 5.70 -12.99 0.47
C ASP A 130 5.86 -12.64 -1.02
N LYS A 131 4.78 -12.81 -1.79
CA LYS A 131 4.80 -12.50 -3.23
C LYS A 131 5.00 -11.01 -3.49
N GLY A 132 4.40 -10.14 -2.67
CA GLY A 132 4.57 -8.69 -2.72
C GLY A 132 6.02 -8.29 -2.46
N ALA A 133 6.62 -8.81 -1.40
CA ALA A 133 8.03 -8.58 -1.10
C ALA A 133 8.95 -8.99 -2.26
N LYS A 134 8.67 -10.10 -2.93
CA LYS A 134 9.41 -10.56 -4.12
C LYS A 134 9.20 -9.66 -5.35
N MET A 135 8.09 -8.91 -5.41
CA MET A 135 7.82 -7.95 -6.48
C MET A 135 8.54 -6.61 -6.28
N VAL A 136 8.86 -6.22 -5.04
CA VAL A 136 9.48 -4.92 -4.73
C VAL A 136 10.74 -4.65 -5.58
N PRO A 137 11.74 -5.54 -5.70
CA PRO A 137 12.93 -5.26 -6.49
C PRO A 137 12.64 -4.97 -7.96
N SER A 138 11.70 -5.69 -8.58
CA SER A 138 11.34 -5.48 -9.98
C SER A 138 10.59 -4.15 -10.18
N ILE A 139 9.73 -3.77 -9.25
CA ILE A 139 9.01 -2.48 -9.26
C ILE A 139 10.00 -1.34 -9.09
N PHE A 140 10.92 -1.43 -8.12
CA PHE A 140 11.96 -0.42 -7.89
C PHE A 140 12.85 -0.22 -9.11
N LYS A 141 13.29 -1.31 -9.73
CA LYS A 141 14.08 -1.26 -10.98
C LYS A 141 13.30 -0.59 -12.12
N LYS A 142 12.03 -0.98 -12.31
CA LYS A 142 11.15 -0.42 -13.35
C LYS A 142 10.93 1.08 -13.15
N LEU A 143 10.66 1.50 -11.91
CA LEU A 143 10.43 2.89 -11.54
C LEU A 143 11.72 3.68 -11.33
N LYS A 144 12.90 3.11 -11.56
CA LYS A 144 14.19 3.78 -11.31
C LYS A 144 14.33 4.33 -9.89
N LEU A 145 13.75 3.64 -8.92
CA LEU A 145 13.97 3.87 -7.51
C LEU A 145 15.30 3.26 -7.05
N PRO A 146 15.91 3.73 -5.95
CA PRO A 146 17.20 3.22 -5.47
C PRO A 146 17.12 1.74 -5.07
N LEU A 147 18.10 0.94 -5.52
CA LEU A 147 18.18 -0.50 -5.26
C LEU A 147 19.10 -0.82 -4.05
N ASP A 148 19.09 0.05 -3.07
CA ASP A 148 19.92 0.03 -1.86
C ASP A 148 19.12 -0.42 -0.61
N GLU A 149 19.57 0.00 0.57
CA GLU A 149 18.90 -0.27 1.85
C GLU A 149 17.44 0.24 1.89
N LYS A 150 17.10 1.27 1.13
CA LYS A 150 15.72 1.80 1.02
C LYS A 150 14.78 0.77 0.39
N MET A 151 15.25 0.09 -0.66
CA MET A 151 14.49 -1.02 -1.26
C MET A 151 14.33 -2.18 -0.28
N LYS A 152 15.39 -2.57 0.42
CA LYS A 152 15.35 -3.65 1.41
C LYS A 152 14.40 -3.32 2.57
N TYR A 153 14.42 -2.07 3.03
CA TYR A 153 13.48 -1.57 4.03
C TYR A 153 12.02 -1.72 3.57
N VAL A 154 11.67 -1.23 2.37
CA VAL A 154 10.33 -1.37 1.82
C VAL A 154 9.95 -2.84 1.67
N GLN A 155 10.85 -3.67 1.13
CA GLN A 155 10.64 -5.10 0.96
C GLN A 155 10.36 -5.81 2.29
N LYS A 156 11.11 -5.48 3.35
CA LYS A 156 10.93 -6.01 4.70
C LYS A 156 9.57 -5.63 5.26
N LEU A 157 9.16 -4.37 5.17
CA LEU A 157 7.85 -3.93 5.67
C LEU A 157 6.70 -4.61 4.92
N VAL A 158 6.80 -4.73 3.59
CA VAL A 158 5.81 -5.47 2.78
C VAL A 158 5.73 -6.93 3.20
N PHE A 159 6.85 -7.60 3.47
CA PHE A 159 6.88 -8.98 3.92
C PHE A 159 6.24 -9.17 5.31
N LEU A 160 6.49 -8.23 6.22
CA LEU A 160 6.11 -8.38 7.62
C LEU A 160 4.73 -7.79 7.97
N HIS A 161 4.08 -7.03 7.07
CA HIS A 161 2.92 -6.20 7.41
C HIS A 161 1.74 -6.96 8.04
N LEU A 162 1.58 -8.25 7.78
CA LEU A 162 0.53 -9.08 8.40
C LEU A 162 0.93 -9.65 9.77
N ARG A 163 2.23 -9.67 10.12
CA ARG A 163 2.71 -10.30 11.34
C ARG A 163 2.15 -9.68 12.62
N PRO A 164 2.19 -8.35 12.79
CA PRO A 164 1.61 -7.70 13.96
C PRO A 164 0.11 -7.96 14.09
N ILE A 165 -0.64 -7.98 12.98
CA ILE A 165 -2.09 -8.24 12.99
C ILE A 165 -2.38 -9.68 13.39
N SER A 166 -1.62 -10.64 12.89
CA SER A 166 -1.81 -12.05 13.25
C SER A 166 -1.60 -12.30 14.74
N LEU A 167 -0.62 -11.64 15.36
CA LEU A 167 -0.39 -11.71 16.81
C LEU A 167 -1.56 -11.16 17.63
N THR A 168 -2.42 -10.33 17.07
CA THR A 168 -3.59 -9.82 17.79
C THR A 168 -4.75 -10.82 17.84
N ASN A 169 -4.77 -11.83 16.99
CA ASN A 169 -5.87 -12.80 16.86
C ASN A 169 -5.68 -14.07 17.71
N GLU A 170 -4.45 -14.37 18.14
CA GLU A 170 -4.09 -15.57 18.89
C GLU A 170 -3.59 -15.21 20.30
N LYS A 171 -3.43 -16.21 21.17
CA LYS A 171 -2.67 -16.03 22.41
C LYS A 171 -1.24 -15.68 22.03
N ILE A 172 -0.84 -14.44 22.28
CA ILE A 172 0.51 -13.94 21.98
C ILE A 172 1.51 -14.79 22.75
N THR A 173 2.29 -15.60 22.03
CA THR A 173 3.40 -16.34 22.64
C THR A 173 4.65 -15.48 22.63
N ASP A 174 5.47 -15.59 23.69
CA ASP A 174 6.73 -14.85 23.76
C ASP A 174 7.68 -15.20 22.58
N ALA A 175 7.61 -16.43 22.08
CA ALA A 175 8.39 -16.85 20.91
C ALA A 175 7.96 -16.12 19.63
N ALA A 176 6.66 -15.93 19.42
CA ALA A 176 6.15 -15.21 18.26
C ALA A 176 6.51 -13.71 18.33
N LEU A 177 6.44 -13.12 19.53
CA LEU A 177 6.84 -11.74 19.76
C LEU A 177 8.35 -11.56 19.52
N ARG A 178 9.21 -12.42 20.11
CA ARG A 178 10.67 -12.36 19.89
C ARG A 178 11.03 -12.49 18.42
N ARG A 179 10.34 -13.36 17.67
CA ARG A 179 10.55 -13.50 16.23
C ARG A 179 10.20 -12.21 15.49
N LEU A 180 9.07 -11.57 15.80
CA LEU A 180 8.69 -10.29 15.20
C LEU A 180 9.74 -9.21 15.47
N LEU A 181 10.18 -9.07 16.73
CA LEU A 181 11.19 -8.12 17.15
C LEU A 181 12.51 -8.34 16.41
N PHE A 182 12.94 -9.60 16.30
CA PHE A 182 14.18 -9.96 15.60
C PHE A 182 14.09 -9.67 14.09
N GLU A 183 12.98 -10.04 13.44
CA GLU A 183 12.80 -9.86 11.99
C GLU A 183 12.61 -8.37 11.61
N ALA A 184 11.90 -7.61 12.44
CA ALA A 184 11.67 -6.18 12.19
C ALA A 184 12.91 -5.34 12.53
N GLY A 185 13.62 -5.68 13.62
CA GLY A 185 14.78 -4.91 14.09
C GLY A 185 14.42 -3.46 14.31
N ASP A 186 15.27 -2.55 13.83
CA ASP A 186 15.10 -1.09 13.97
C ASP A 186 13.86 -0.54 13.24
N ASP A 187 13.27 -1.31 12.32
CA ASP A 187 12.10 -0.88 11.55
C ASP A 187 10.76 -1.27 12.22
N LEU A 188 10.80 -1.77 13.47
CA LEU A 188 9.60 -2.22 14.19
C LEU A 188 8.55 -1.11 14.33
N GLU A 189 8.97 0.10 14.68
CA GLU A 189 8.05 1.23 14.84
C GLU A 189 7.31 1.54 13.54
N ASP A 190 8.03 1.65 12.43
CA ASP A 190 7.46 1.90 11.11
C ASP A 190 6.55 0.76 10.64
N LEU A 191 6.91 -0.49 10.95
CA LEU A 191 6.05 -1.65 10.70
C LEU A 191 4.73 -1.55 11.48
N MET A 192 4.79 -1.16 12.75
CA MET A 192 3.60 -0.98 13.58
C MET A 192 2.71 0.15 13.06
N LEU A 193 3.30 1.27 12.61
CA LEU A 193 2.58 2.38 11.99
C LEU A 193 1.87 1.96 10.69
N LEU A 194 2.55 1.19 9.83
CA LEU A 194 1.96 0.61 8.62
C LEU A 194 0.73 -0.22 8.98
N CYS A 195 0.88 -1.17 9.90
CA CYS A 195 -0.20 -2.07 10.30
C CYS A 195 -1.39 -1.33 10.95
N GLN A 196 -1.10 -0.32 11.79
CA GLN A 196 -2.14 0.54 12.40
C GLN A 196 -2.93 1.29 11.32
N SER A 197 -2.24 1.81 10.31
CA SER A 197 -2.86 2.57 9.21
C SER A 197 -3.70 1.68 8.29
N ASP A 198 -3.33 0.39 8.16
CA ASP A 198 -4.07 -0.61 7.39
C ASP A 198 -5.41 -1.01 8.04
N ILE A 199 -5.60 -0.74 9.32
CA ILE A 199 -6.88 -0.97 10.02
C ILE A 199 -7.92 0.04 9.55
N THR A 200 -8.49 -0.20 8.37
CA THR A 200 -9.53 0.64 7.74
C THR A 200 -10.95 0.17 8.06
N SER A 201 -11.13 -0.64 9.12
CA SER A 201 -12.44 -1.14 9.50
C SER A 201 -13.39 0.01 9.89
N LYS A 202 -14.60 0.01 9.32
CA LYS A 202 -15.69 0.90 9.73
C LYS A 202 -16.26 0.51 11.09
N ASN A 203 -16.00 -0.70 11.59
CA ASN A 203 -16.42 -1.13 12.92
C ASN A 203 -15.44 -0.58 13.97
N MET A 204 -15.91 0.43 14.70
CA MET A 204 -15.12 1.14 15.72
C MET A 204 -14.69 0.21 16.86
N GLU A 205 -15.50 -0.76 17.27
CA GLU A 205 -15.16 -1.72 18.32
C GLU A 205 -14.00 -2.63 17.90
N LYS A 206 -14.04 -3.16 16.68
CA LYS A 206 -12.92 -3.94 16.11
C LYS A 206 -11.66 -3.08 16.02
N LYS A 207 -11.78 -1.84 15.56
CA LYS A 207 -10.64 -0.92 15.45
C LYS A 207 -10.01 -0.67 16.84
N GLN A 208 -10.83 -0.39 17.85
CA GLN A 208 -10.33 -0.18 19.23
C GLN A 208 -9.71 -1.44 19.83
N LEU A 209 -10.30 -2.62 19.57
CA LEU A 209 -9.74 -3.89 20.03
C LEU A 209 -8.35 -4.14 19.42
N TYR A 210 -8.18 -3.91 18.11
CA TYR A 210 -6.89 -4.03 17.45
C TYR A 210 -5.88 -3.05 18.02
N LEU A 211 -6.24 -1.78 18.19
CA LEU A 211 -5.34 -0.77 18.75
C LEU A 211 -4.88 -1.13 20.18
N LYS A 212 -5.81 -1.57 21.06
CA LYS A 212 -5.44 -2.04 22.40
C LYS A 212 -4.46 -3.20 22.37
N ARG A 213 -4.66 -4.17 21.47
CA ARG A 213 -3.75 -5.32 21.33
C ARG A 213 -2.39 -4.90 20.76
N PHE A 214 -2.35 -3.92 19.87
CA PHE A 214 -1.13 -3.31 19.38
C PHE A 214 -0.30 -2.68 20.50
N GLU A 215 -0.94 -1.90 21.38
CA GLU A 215 -0.28 -1.33 22.55
C GLU A 215 0.30 -2.43 23.48
N LEU A 216 -0.39 -3.55 23.66
CA LEU A 216 0.13 -4.68 24.42
C LEU A 216 1.38 -5.31 23.78
N VAL A 217 1.46 -5.36 22.45
CA VAL A 217 2.66 -5.86 21.75
C VAL A 217 3.82 -4.87 21.88
N LYS A 218 3.54 -3.56 21.85
CA LYS A 218 4.55 -2.50 21.97
C LYS A 218 5.13 -2.39 23.38
N ASN A 219 4.34 -2.73 24.42
CA ASN A 219 4.72 -2.59 25.84
C ASN A 219 5.29 -3.88 26.46
N LYS A 220 5.44 -4.96 25.69
CA LYS A 220 6.10 -6.21 26.07
C LYS A 220 7.50 -6.31 25.50
#